data_fc208554d9fc09447ea42dd340daa718
#
_entry.id   fc208554d9fc09447ea42dd340daa718
#
_cell.length_a   1.000
_cell.length_b   1.000
_cell.length_c   1.000
_cell.angle_alpha   90.00
_cell.angle_beta   90.00
_cell.angle_gamma   90.00
#
_symmetry.space_group_name_H-M   'P 1'
#
loop_
_entity.id
_entity.type
_entity.pdbx_description
1 polymer ?
#
loop_
_entity_poly.entity_id
_entity_poly.type
_entity_poly.pdbx_seq_one_letter_code
_entity_poly.pdbx_strand_id
1 'polypeptide(L)'
;MASSDQRPCEGSRMRRIAVSGHQSLPAQTVELIDERIRALLSEYAPDVVGVSCLADGADQVFALAVRDLGGRIEVVVPAERYREGLSEDAHGQYDRLFAQAASVRRLPFGDSTSESHMAASKLIVDEADELYAVWDGKPARGYGGTADVVAYARDRGTPVRVIWPDGAERG
;
A
#
# COMPACT_ATOMS: atom_id res chain seq x y z
N MET A 1 -48.42 11.25 -17.74
CA MET A 1 -47.07 11.81 -18.00
C MET A 1 -46.17 11.25 -16.91
N ALA A 2 -45.37 10.28 -17.24
CA ALA A 2 -44.42 9.70 -16.32
C ALA A 2 -43.14 10.58 -16.29
N SER A 3 -42.90 11.26 -15.18
CA SER A 3 -41.61 11.89 -14.88
C SER A 3 -40.60 10.79 -14.66
N SER A 4 -39.74 10.57 -15.63
CA SER A 4 -38.57 9.75 -15.45
C SER A 4 -37.57 10.52 -14.59
N ASP A 5 -37.62 10.31 -13.30
CA ASP A 5 -36.56 10.72 -12.36
C ASP A 5 -35.35 9.85 -12.62
N GLN A 6 -34.57 10.19 -13.66
CA GLN A 6 -33.24 9.65 -13.86
C GLN A 6 -32.31 10.37 -12.89
N ARG A 7 -32.24 9.87 -11.65
CA ARG A 7 -31.08 10.15 -10.82
C ARG A 7 -29.84 9.63 -11.56
N PRO A 8 -28.84 10.46 -11.81
CA PRO A 8 -27.60 9.97 -12.37
C PRO A 8 -27.07 8.90 -11.41
N CYS A 9 -26.75 7.74 -11.95
CA CYS A 9 -25.96 6.77 -11.21
C CYS A 9 -24.72 7.51 -10.71
N GLU A 10 -24.67 7.80 -9.42
CA GLU A 10 -23.41 8.17 -8.80
C GLU A 10 -22.47 7.00 -9.08
N GLY A 11 -21.58 7.20 -10.06
CA GLY A 11 -20.54 6.24 -10.35
C GLY A 11 -19.82 5.94 -9.04
N SER A 12 -19.82 4.68 -8.60
CA SER A 12 -19.19 4.30 -7.35
C SER A 12 -17.74 4.78 -7.38
N ARG A 13 -17.41 5.71 -6.49
CA ARG A 13 -16.07 6.28 -6.38
C ARG A 13 -15.09 5.17 -6.03
N MET A 14 -13.98 5.08 -6.76
CA MET A 14 -12.90 4.17 -6.45
C MET A 14 -12.38 4.42 -5.04
N ARG A 15 -12.31 3.37 -4.25
CA ARG A 15 -11.72 3.41 -2.92
C ARG A 15 -10.21 3.43 -3.03
N ARG A 16 -9.57 4.49 -2.54
CA ARG A 16 -8.12 4.64 -2.57
C ARG A 16 -7.53 4.16 -1.26
N ILE A 17 -6.72 3.13 -1.31
CA ILE A 17 -6.10 2.53 -0.12
C ILE A 17 -4.59 2.59 -0.27
N ALA A 18 -3.95 3.22 0.72
CA ALA A 18 -2.50 3.22 0.86
C ALA A 18 -2.06 2.01 1.68
N VAL A 19 -0.83 1.59 1.51
CA VAL A 19 -0.21 0.55 2.33
C VAL A 19 1.12 1.03 2.90
N SER A 20 1.39 0.63 4.12
CA SER A 20 2.71 0.68 4.73
C SER A 20 2.88 -0.57 5.59
N GLY A 21 4.06 -1.13 5.62
CA GLY A 21 4.26 -2.33 6.41
C GLY A 21 5.68 -2.83 6.43
N HIS A 22 5.88 -3.83 7.26
CA HIS A 22 7.19 -4.44 7.46
C HIS A 22 7.68 -5.14 6.21
N GLN A 23 8.99 -5.06 5.99
CA GLN A 23 9.71 -5.77 4.94
C GLN A 23 10.24 -7.11 5.46
N SER A 24 10.71 -7.95 4.54
CA SER A 24 11.38 -9.22 4.90
C SER A 24 10.58 -10.10 5.84
N LEU A 25 9.31 -10.28 5.55
CA LEU A 25 8.40 -11.08 6.37
C LEU A 25 8.63 -12.58 6.15
N PRO A 26 8.57 -13.41 7.23
CA PRO A 26 8.55 -14.87 7.09
C PRO A 26 7.41 -15.35 6.20
N ALA A 27 7.60 -16.46 5.48
CA ALA A 27 6.62 -16.99 4.55
C ALA A 27 5.24 -17.23 5.18
N GLN A 28 5.21 -17.78 6.40
CA GLN A 28 3.96 -17.99 7.11
C GLN A 28 3.23 -16.68 7.42
N THR A 29 3.96 -15.65 7.81
CA THR A 29 3.39 -14.32 8.05
C THR A 29 2.83 -13.72 6.75
N VAL A 30 3.53 -13.88 5.63
CA VAL A 30 3.06 -13.45 4.31
C VAL A 30 1.71 -14.09 3.98
N GLU A 31 1.54 -15.39 4.21
CA GLU A 31 0.27 -16.08 3.94
C GLU A 31 -0.88 -15.53 4.80
N LEU A 32 -0.64 -15.32 6.10
CA LEU A 32 -1.63 -14.76 7.02
C LEU A 32 -2.06 -13.35 6.62
N ILE A 33 -1.10 -12.52 6.24
CA ILE A 33 -1.34 -11.14 5.83
C ILE A 33 -2.07 -11.09 4.49
N ASP A 34 -1.66 -11.91 3.52
CA ASP A 34 -2.31 -11.99 2.22
C ASP A 34 -3.79 -12.36 2.35
N GLU A 35 -4.09 -13.38 3.13
CA GLU A 35 -5.47 -13.81 3.41
C GLU A 35 -6.29 -12.67 4.02
N ARG A 36 -5.74 -11.97 5.00
CA ARG A 36 -6.43 -10.87 5.68
C ARG A 36 -6.65 -9.68 4.77
N ILE A 37 -5.65 -9.29 3.99
CA ILE A 37 -5.75 -8.19 3.02
C ILE A 37 -6.82 -8.49 1.98
N ARG A 38 -6.83 -9.70 1.42
CA ARG A 38 -7.82 -10.10 0.42
C ARG A 38 -9.24 -10.08 0.97
N ALA A 39 -9.43 -10.54 2.20
CA ALA A 39 -10.73 -10.47 2.87
C ALA A 39 -11.23 -9.03 3.02
N LEU A 40 -10.36 -8.11 3.44
CA LEU A 40 -10.69 -6.70 3.60
C LEU A 40 -10.98 -6.02 2.25
N LEU A 41 -10.15 -6.27 1.24
CA LEU A 41 -10.30 -5.68 -0.10
C LEU A 41 -11.56 -6.19 -0.81
N SER A 42 -12.03 -7.40 -0.51
CA SER A 42 -13.22 -7.99 -1.13
C SER A 42 -14.48 -7.17 -0.94
N GLU A 43 -14.53 -6.34 0.11
CA GLU A 43 -15.66 -5.44 0.38
C GLU A 43 -15.77 -4.33 -0.67
N TYR A 44 -14.67 -3.96 -1.32
CA TYR A 44 -14.60 -2.86 -2.28
C TYR A 44 -14.32 -3.30 -3.71
N ALA A 45 -13.65 -4.44 -3.89
CA ALA A 45 -13.22 -4.93 -5.19
C ALA A 45 -14.40 -5.09 -6.16
N PRO A 46 -14.24 -4.78 -7.46
CA PRO A 46 -13.01 -4.32 -8.10
C PRO A 46 -12.73 -2.80 -8.01
N ASP A 47 -13.55 -2.03 -7.31
CA ASP A 47 -13.52 -0.57 -7.26
C ASP A 47 -12.48 -0.04 -6.25
N VAL A 48 -11.26 -0.56 -6.35
CA VAL A 48 -10.12 -0.24 -5.48
C VAL A 48 -8.95 0.28 -6.29
N VAL A 49 -8.34 1.34 -5.79
CA VAL A 49 -7.00 1.81 -6.20
C VAL A 49 -6.06 1.60 -5.03
N GLY A 50 -5.11 0.71 -5.18
CA GLY A 50 -4.04 0.50 -4.20
C GLY A 50 -2.84 1.37 -4.51
N VAL A 51 -2.37 2.14 -3.55
CA VAL A 51 -1.21 3.04 -3.72
C VAL A 51 -0.04 2.49 -2.90
N SER A 52 1.09 2.24 -3.54
CA SER A 52 2.22 1.54 -2.93
C SER A 52 3.55 1.98 -3.52
N CYS A 53 4.60 1.85 -2.72
CA CYS A 53 5.99 1.96 -3.19
C CYS A 53 6.55 0.62 -3.67
N LEU A 54 5.82 -0.47 -3.58
CA LEU A 54 6.23 -1.82 -3.97
C LEU A 54 7.50 -2.32 -3.28
N ALA A 55 7.75 -1.91 -2.04
CA ALA A 55 8.81 -2.52 -1.24
C ALA A 55 8.54 -4.02 -1.03
N ASP A 56 9.59 -4.79 -0.79
CA ASP A 56 9.39 -6.21 -0.45
C ASP A 56 8.56 -6.38 0.83
N GLY A 57 7.95 -7.54 0.99
CA GLY A 57 7.06 -7.81 2.11
C GLY A 57 5.65 -7.24 1.90
N ALA A 58 5.16 -6.47 2.87
CA ALA A 58 3.76 -6.03 2.93
C ALA A 58 3.29 -5.28 1.68
N ASP A 59 4.12 -4.38 1.14
CA ASP A 59 3.76 -3.58 -0.03
C ASP A 59 3.45 -4.44 -1.25
N GLN A 60 4.30 -5.41 -1.54
CA GLN A 60 4.11 -6.29 -2.69
C GLN A 60 2.95 -7.27 -2.48
N VAL A 61 2.77 -7.78 -1.26
CA VAL A 61 1.61 -8.63 -0.91
C VAL A 61 0.30 -7.87 -1.16
N PHE A 62 0.23 -6.64 -0.71
CA PHE A 62 -0.93 -5.77 -0.91
C PHE A 62 -1.20 -5.49 -2.39
N ALA A 63 -0.19 -5.08 -3.13
CA ALA A 63 -0.33 -4.74 -4.55
C ALA A 63 -0.79 -5.94 -5.38
N LEU A 64 -0.25 -7.12 -5.10
CA LEU A 64 -0.66 -8.37 -5.76
C LEU A 64 -2.13 -8.69 -5.48
N ALA A 65 -2.58 -8.53 -4.24
CA ALA A 65 -3.96 -8.74 -3.85
C ALA A 65 -4.91 -7.77 -4.57
N VAL A 66 -4.57 -6.49 -4.62
CA VAL A 66 -5.36 -5.48 -5.35
C VAL A 66 -5.52 -5.87 -6.82
N ARG A 67 -4.42 -6.23 -7.47
CA ARG A 67 -4.42 -6.67 -8.87
C ARG A 67 -5.29 -7.91 -9.09
N ASP A 68 -5.10 -8.93 -8.27
CA ASP A 68 -5.82 -10.20 -8.40
C ASP A 68 -7.33 -10.04 -8.21
N LEU A 69 -7.75 -9.06 -7.43
CA LEU A 69 -9.17 -8.74 -7.19
C LEU A 69 -9.75 -7.76 -8.23
N GLY A 70 -8.99 -7.41 -9.26
CA GLY A 70 -9.45 -6.57 -10.35
C GLY A 70 -9.30 -5.06 -10.11
N GLY A 71 -8.63 -4.66 -9.04
CA GLY A 71 -8.33 -3.26 -8.74
C GLY A 71 -7.16 -2.72 -9.55
N ARG A 72 -6.88 -1.43 -9.38
CA ARG A 72 -5.77 -0.72 -10.02
C ARG A 72 -4.65 -0.46 -9.03
N ILE A 73 -3.43 -0.46 -9.52
CA ILE A 73 -2.24 -0.14 -8.72
C ILE A 73 -1.67 1.18 -9.20
N GLU A 74 -1.44 2.10 -8.27
CA GLU A 74 -0.66 3.31 -8.49
C GLU A 74 0.64 3.18 -7.69
N VAL A 75 1.76 3.46 -8.34
CA VAL A 75 3.09 3.32 -7.75
C VAL A 75 3.71 4.68 -7.50
N VAL A 76 4.28 4.87 -6.32
CA VAL A 76 5.12 6.01 -5.99
C VAL A 76 6.54 5.51 -5.79
N VAL A 77 7.47 5.99 -6.60
CA VAL A 77 8.89 5.65 -6.50
C VAL A 77 9.59 6.71 -5.65
N PRO A 78 10.09 6.36 -4.47
CA PRO A 78 10.67 7.34 -3.54
C PRO A 78 11.93 8.03 -4.02
N ALA A 79 12.74 7.33 -4.83
CA ALA A 79 14.04 7.83 -5.30
C ALA A 79 14.42 7.16 -6.62
N GLU A 80 15.32 7.80 -7.37
CA GLU A 80 15.83 7.26 -8.63
C GLU A 80 16.44 5.87 -8.45
N ARG A 81 17.23 5.68 -7.38
CA ARG A 81 17.88 4.39 -7.06
C ARG A 81 17.09 3.51 -6.10
N TYR A 82 15.77 3.67 -6.06
CA TYR A 82 14.92 2.91 -5.14
C TYR A 82 14.96 1.41 -5.39
N ARG A 83 14.82 0.99 -6.64
CA ARG A 83 14.85 -0.44 -7.00
C ARG A 83 16.15 -1.11 -6.58
N GLU A 84 17.28 -0.46 -6.77
CA GLU A 84 18.60 -0.98 -6.41
C GLU A 84 18.77 -1.16 -4.90
N GLY A 85 18.04 -0.37 -4.09
CA GLY A 85 18.02 -0.50 -2.63
C GLY A 85 17.15 -1.64 -2.11
N LEU A 86 16.31 -2.23 -2.95
CA LEU A 86 15.51 -3.40 -2.59
C LEU A 86 16.37 -4.67 -2.64
N SER A 87 15.99 -5.70 -1.87
CA SER A 87 16.66 -6.99 -1.96
C SER A 87 16.52 -7.58 -3.37
N GLU A 88 17.54 -8.31 -3.82
CA GLU A 88 17.55 -8.93 -5.14
C GLU A 88 16.33 -9.84 -5.37
N ASP A 89 15.94 -10.58 -4.34
CA ASP A 89 14.77 -11.47 -4.38
C ASP A 89 13.45 -10.72 -4.63
N ALA A 90 13.38 -9.44 -4.28
CA ALA A 90 12.20 -8.61 -4.49
C ALA A 90 12.09 -8.02 -5.90
N HIS A 91 13.17 -7.98 -6.67
CA HIS A 91 13.22 -7.31 -7.97
C HIS A 91 12.24 -7.89 -8.99
N GLY A 92 12.16 -9.22 -9.08
CA GLY A 92 11.27 -9.88 -10.04
C GLY A 92 9.79 -9.51 -9.84
N GLN A 93 9.33 -9.56 -8.61
CA GLN A 93 7.95 -9.18 -8.27
C GLN A 93 7.73 -7.66 -8.41
N TYR A 94 8.70 -6.87 -8.01
CA TYR A 94 8.68 -5.41 -8.20
C TYR A 94 8.48 -5.07 -9.68
N ASP A 95 9.28 -5.64 -10.55
CA ASP A 95 9.21 -5.34 -11.98
C ASP A 95 7.89 -5.77 -12.60
N ARG A 96 7.34 -6.92 -12.21
CA ARG A 96 6.05 -7.40 -12.70
C ARG A 96 4.90 -6.49 -12.27
N LEU A 97 4.85 -6.09 -11.00
CA LEU A 97 3.84 -5.19 -10.48
C LEU A 97 3.97 -3.78 -11.06
N PHE A 98 5.20 -3.28 -11.18
CA PHE A 98 5.50 -1.98 -11.77
C PHE A 98 5.00 -1.89 -13.21
N ALA A 99 5.22 -2.93 -14.01
CA ALA A 99 4.76 -2.99 -15.41
C ALA A 99 3.21 -2.95 -15.53
N GLN A 100 2.49 -3.32 -14.49
CA GLN A 100 1.03 -3.34 -14.45
C GLN A 100 0.42 -2.11 -13.78
N ALA A 101 1.25 -1.16 -13.33
CA ALA A 101 0.78 0.05 -12.68
C ALA A 101 -0.06 0.91 -13.62
N ALA A 102 -1.19 1.40 -13.13
CA ALA A 102 -2.03 2.35 -13.85
C ALA A 102 -1.39 3.74 -13.93
N SER A 103 -0.59 4.10 -12.93
CA SER A 103 0.21 5.32 -12.92
C SER A 103 1.47 5.13 -12.08
N VAL A 104 2.49 5.91 -12.40
CA VAL A 104 3.76 5.92 -11.68
C VAL A 104 4.16 7.37 -11.42
N ARG A 105 4.43 7.71 -10.18
CA ARG A 105 4.99 9.00 -9.79
C ARG A 105 6.36 8.79 -9.17
N ARG A 106 7.29 9.68 -9.52
CA ARG A 106 8.66 9.63 -9.05
C ARG A 106 8.97 10.88 -8.23
N LEU A 107 9.47 10.68 -7.01
CA LEU A 107 9.93 11.80 -6.19
C LEU A 107 11.34 12.23 -6.61
N PRO A 108 11.70 13.52 -6.39
CA PRO A 108 12.95 14.09 -6.88
C PRO A 108 14.17 13.78 -5.99
N PHE A 109 14.25 12.58 -5.46
CA PHE A 109 15.42 12.12 -4.70
C PHE A 109 16.28 11.20 -5.57
N GLY A 110 17.59 11.31 -5.46
CA GLY A 110 18.53 10.41 -6.15
C GLY A 110 18.68 9.08 -5.38
N ASP A 111 18.99 9.20 -4.10
CA ASP A 111 19.27 8.04 -3.26
C ASP A 111 18.03 7.55 -2.49
N SER A 112 17.97 6.24 -2.31
CA SER A 112 16.99 5.57 -1.48
C SER A 112 17.38 5.73 0.00
N THR A 113 16.72 6.63 0.70
CA THR A 113 17.00 6.98 2.09
C THR A 113 15.73 6.95 2.92
N SER A 114 15.88 6.96 4.25
CA SER A 114 14.73 7.08 5.15
C SER A 114 13.88 8.32 4.87
N GLU A 115 14.54 9.44 4.49
CA GLU A 115 13.83 10.67 4.14
C GLU A 115 13.00 10.52 2.86
N SER A 116 13.57 9.90 1.81
CA SER A 116 12.83 9.66 0.57
C SER A 116 11.66 8.70 0.77
N HIS A 117 11.87 7.66 1.58
CA HIS A 117 10.81 6.70 1.92
C HIS A 117 9.68 7.37 2.71
N MET A 118 10.00 8.20 3.69
CA MET A 118 8.98 8.90 4.47
C MET A 118 8.23 9.93 3.63
N ALA A 119 8.91 10.64 2.73
CA ALA A 119 8.27 11.57 1.80
C ALA A 119 7.26 10.85 0.90
N ALA A 120 7.61 9.69 0.37
CA ALA A 120 6.70 8.87 -0.42
C ALA A 120 5.51 8.38 0.40
N SER A 121 5.75 7.92 1.63
CA SER A 121 4.70 7.46 2.53
C SER A 121 3.70 8.56 2.88
N LYS A 122 4.18 9.77 3.14
CA LYS A 122 3.32 10.94 3.37
C LYS A 122 2.45 11.24 2.15
N LEU A 123 3.02 11.21 0.96
CA LEU A 123 2.28 11.45 -0.27
C LEU A 123 1.16 10.44 -0.46
N ILE A 124 1.44 9.14 -0.32
CA ILE A 124 0.42 8.10 -0.51
C ILE A 124 -0.67 8.17 0.55
N VAL A 125 -0.34 8.50 1.79
CA VAL A 125 -1.33 8.69 2.87
C VAL A 125 -2.21 9.91 2.59
N ASP A 126 -1.63 11.02 2.16
CA ASP A 126 -2.37 12.26 1.88
C ASP A 126 -3.43 12.08 0.78
N GLU A 127 -3.23 11.14 -0.12
CA GLU A 127 -4.13 10.88 -1.25
C GLU A 127 -5.07 9.70 -1.03
N ALA A 128 -4.96 9.01 0.10
CA ALA A 128 -5.73 7.80 0.38
C ALA A 128 -6.97 8.09 1.21
N ASP A 129 -7.99 7.26 1.02
CA ASP A 129 -9.18 7.22 1.88
C ASP A 129 -8.91 6.45 3.17
N GLU A 130 -7.96 5.51 3.13
CA GLU A 130 -7.60 4.62 4.24
C GLU A 130 -6.17 4.12 4.09
N LEU A 131 -5.49 3.93 5.20
CA LEU A 131 -4.17 3.30 5.26
C LEU A 131 -4.31 1.87 5.81
N TYR A 132 -3.82 0.89 5.06
CA TYR A 132 -3.56 -0.45 5.57
C TYR A 132 -2.14 -0.49 6.12
N ALA A 133 -2.01 -0.71 7.41
CA ALA A 133 -0.73 -0.79 8.09
C ALA A 133 -0.46 -2.23 8.52
N VAL A 134 0.45 -2.90 7.83
CA VAL A 134 0.93 -4.23 8.20
C VAL A 134 2.02 -4.05 9.26
N TRP A 135 1.61 -4.09 10.52
CA TRP A 135 2.39 -3.55 11.62
C TRP A 135 2.15 -4.33 12.92
N ASP A 136 3.22 -4.66 13.62
CA ASP A 136 3.21 -5.39 14.88
C ASP A 136 2.85 -4.53 16.12
N GLY A 137 2.58 -3.24 15.90
CA GLY A 137 2.24 -2.29 16.98
C GLY A 137 3.44 -1.71 17.70
N LYS A 138 4.66 -2.12 17.36
CA LYS A 138 5.90 -1.68 18.02
C LYS A 138 6.48 -0.42 17.37
N PRO A 139 7.32 0.34 18.10
CA PRO A 139 8.01 1.49 17.52
C PRO A 139 8.84 1.13 16.28
N ALA A 140 9.04 2.12 15.40
CA ALA A 140 9.88 1.95 14.22
C ALA A 140 11.33 1.68 14.64
N ARG A 141 12.02 0.80 13.90
CA ARG A 141 13.45 0.52 14.10
C ARG A 141 14.36 1.66 13.58
N GLY A 142 13.78 2.60 12.82
CA GLY A 142 14.45 3.76 12.28
C GLY A 142 13.44 4.74 11.70
N TYR A 143 13.86 5.94 11.36
CA TYR A 143 12.98 6.95 10.78
C TYR A 143 12.34 6.47 9.48
N GLY A 144 11.06 6.73 9.32
CA GLY A 144 10.29 6.34 8.13
C GLY A 144 9.74 4.92 8.17
N GLY A 145 9.85 4.22 9.31
CA GLY A 145 9.24 2.91 9.50
C GLY A 145 7.73 2.98 9.63
N THR A 146 7.08 1.83 9.68
CA THR A 146 5.61 1.72 9.68
C THR A 146 4.96 2.49 10.82
N ALA A 147 5.55 2.47 12.02
CA ALA A 147 5.02 3.23 13.16
C ALA A 147 4.98 4.74 12.88
N ASP A 148 5.96 5.29 12.20
CA ASP A 148 6.00 6.71 11.85
C ASP A 148 4.92 7.05 10.81
N VAL A 149 4.70 6.17 9.85
CA VAL A 149 3.64 6.34 8.84
C VAL A 149 2.25 6.28 9.49
N VAL A 150 2.04 5.37 10.42
CA VAL A 150 0.79 5.26 11.19
C VAL A 150 0.54 6.53 11.99
N ALA A 151 1.56 7.05 12.69
CA ALA A 151 1.45 8.29 13.44
C ALA A 151 1.08 9.48 12.53
N TYR A 152 1.75 9.58 11.39
CA TYR A 152 1.42 10.61 10.39
C TYR A 152 -0.02 10.52 9.90
N ALA A 153 -0.49 9.34 9.54
CA ALA A 153 -1.86 9.13 9.09
C ALA A 153 -2.89 9.53 10.16
N ARG A 154 -2.66 9.13 11.40
CA ARG A 154 -3.53 9.49 12.52
C ARG A 154 -3.58 10.99 12.77
N ASP A 155 -2.44 11.66 12.71
CA ASP A 155 -2.37 13.14 12.84
C ASP A 155 -3.12 13.86 11.72
N ARG A 156 -3.17 13.27 10.53
CA ARG A 156 -3.90 13.79 9.37
C ARG A 156 -5.38 13.44 9.36
N GLY A 157 -5.84 12.62 10.29
CA GLY A 157 -7.21 12.13 10.32
C GLY A 157 -7.52 11.05 9.28
N THR A 158 -6.51 10.47 8.64
CA THR A 158 -6.68 9.33 7.72
C THR A 158 -6.96 8.06 8.52
N PRO A 159 -8.07 7.35 8.26
CA PRO A 159 -8.34 6.08 8.93
C PRO A 159 -7.22 5.07 8.72
N VAL A 160 -6.83 4.39 9.78
CA VAL A 160 -5.79 3.37 9.76
C VAL A 160 -6.38 2.02 10.13
N ARG A 161 -6.17 1.05 9.27
CA ARG A 161 -6.48 -0.36 9.54
C ARG A 161 -5.19 -1.11 9.80
N VAL A 162 -4.98 -1.49 11.04
CA VAL A 162 -3.82 -2.30 11.43
C VAL A 162 -4.08 -3.76 11.04
N ILE A 163 -3.13 -4.35 10.31
CA ILE A 163 -3.20 -5.74 9.85
C ILE A 163 -2.04 -6.49 10.49
N TRP A 164 -2.35 -7.28 11.49
CA TRP A 164 -1.38 -8.15 12.16
C TRP A 164 -2.13 -9.36 12.74
N PRO A 165 -2.40 -10.38 11.91
CA PRO A 165 -3.15 -11.57 12.34
C PRO A 165 -2.44 -12.34 13.43
N ASP A 166 -3.20 -13.11 14.21
CA ASP A 166 -2.64 -14.03 15.20
C ASP A 166 -1.68 -15.01 14.53
N GLY A 167 -0.51 -15.18 15.12
CA GLY A 167 0.56 -16.02 14.58
C GLY A 167 1.52 -15.29 13.62
N ALA A 168 1.26 -14.03 13.28
CA ALA A 168 2.18 -13.23 12.48
C ALA A 168 3.44 -12.90 13.29
N GLU A 169 4.58 -12.99 12.64
CA GLU A 169 5.88 -12.66 13.20
C GLU A 169 6.64 -11.73 12.28
N ARG A 170 7.39 -10.81 12.87
CA ARG A 170 8.28 -9.92 12.14
C ARG A 170 9.62 -10.61 11.90
N GLY A 171 10.15 -10.47 10.69
CA GLY A 171 11.49 -10.94 10.33
C GLY A 171 12.63 -10.17 10.99
#